data_bb1d42b997424ca2245219d06a75ea27
#
_entry.id   bb1d42b997424ca2245219d06a75ea27
#
_cell.length_a   1.000
_cell.length_b   1.000
_cell.length_c   1.000
_cell.angle_alpha   90.00
_cell.angle_beta   90.00
_cell.angle_gamma   90.00
#
_symmetry.space_group_name_H-M   'P 1'
#
loop_
_entity.id
_entity.type
_entity.pdbx_description
1 polymer ?
#
loop_
_entity_poly.entity_id
_entity_poly.type
_entity_poly.pdbx_seq_one_letter_code
_entity_poly.pdbx_strand_id
1 'polypeptide(L)'
;MASKALAVIAIVIVIVVAVLFVDTRLLLGPLAERIPFPESEVTSKAVLSVDGYVDEASLKEGAYTIQYAVSNVGNATAENVTVTAVVDGESHATHLVSSLSVSDSANYSLVVSNASYALHVVSLQASCADAADFYSFSFGAEVPRTFSDNPEMVKLFVTPREPSVIALKDEILSDKLPVKDWIALRDWVGKNIQYKDDEVVHGVGEYWQFGKETVSLRTGDCEDFAILLCSLFRANGVSADDVYVVVGRNAKGYHAWVRINLGTIGWYNLEPQENGMATLVGDFLTLSGFQALYQFNDQQFHQIG
;
A
#
# COMPACT_ATOMS: atom_id res chain seq x y z
N MET A 1 30.30 -25.24 37.40
CA MET A 1 29.11 -25.85 36.71
C MET A 1 28.73 -25.16 35.40
N ALA A 2 28.99 -23.86 35.21
CA ALA A 2 28.67 -23.12 33.98
C ALA A 2 29.47 -23.56 32.73
N SER A 3 30.70 -24.05 32.86
CA SER A 3 31.53 -24.40 31.70
C SER A 3 31.06 -25.67 30.95
N LYS A 4 30.45 -26.62 31.67
CA LYS A 4 29.95 -27.85 31.04
C LYS A 4 28.63 -27.62 30.29
N ALA A 5 27.78 -26.69 30.74
CA ALA A 5 26.55 -26.31 30.05
C ALA A 5 26.82 -25.58 28.73
N LEU A 6 27.84 -24.69 28.69
CA LEU A 6 28.25 -24.01 27.46
C LEU A 6 28.81 -24.98 26.42
N ALA A 7 29.58 -25.99 26.84
CA ALA A 7 30.11 -27.00 25.93
C ALA A 7 29.01 -27.87 25.30
N VAL A 8 27.98 -28.22 26.05
CA VAL A 8 26.84 -28.98 25.54
C VAL A 8 26.01 -28.16 24.57
N ILE A 9 25.77 -26.89 24.84
CA ILE A 9 25.05 -25.99 23.92
C ILE A 9 25.85 -25.79 22.62
N ALA A 10 27.17 -25.62 22.68
CA ALA A 10 28.01 -25.49 21.50
C ALA A 10 27.98 -26.78 20.63
N ILE A 11 28.01 -27.95 21.25
CA ILE A 11 27.95 -29.23 20.54
C ILE A 11 26.55 -29.42 19.88
N VAL A 12 25.48 -29.04 20.54
CA VAL A 12 24.12 -29.10 19.98
C VAL A 12 23.96 -28.16 18.80
N ILE A 13 24.49 -26.94 18.88
CA ILE A 13 24.47 -25.98 17.77
C ILE A 13 25.29 -26.48 16.56
N VAL A 14 26.47 -27.07 16.81
CA VAL A 14 27.29 -27.65 15.72
C VAL A 14 26.60 -28.85 15.07
N ILE A 15 25.91 -29.69 15.82
CA ILE A 15 25.14 -30.81 15.28
C ILE A 15 23.92 -30.31 14.48
N VAL A 16 23.20 -29.30 14.96
CA VAL A 16 22.07 -28.71 14.23
C VAL A 16 22.53 -28.01 12.95
N VAL A 17 23.65 -27.30 12.97
CA VAL A 17 24.24 -26.66 11.80
C VAL A 17 24.77 -27.72 10.82
N ALA A 18 25.39 -28.79 11.30
CA ALA A 18 25.88 -29.88 10.47
C ALA A 18 24.72 -30.64 9.77
N VAL A 19 23.57 -30.81 10.46
CA VAL A 19 22.38 -31.42 9.88
C VAL A 19 21.73 -30.51 8.83
N LEU A 20 21.85 -29.18 8.97
CA LEU A 20 21.33 -28.23 7.97
C LEU A 20 22.23 -28.10 6.72
N PHE A 21 23.51 -28.48 6.79
CA PHE A 21 24.44 -28.45 5.65
C PHE A 21 24.79 -29.84 5.07
N VAL A 22 24.27 -30.92 5.65
CA VAL A 22 24.40 -32.23 5.00
C VAL A 22 23.49 -32.22 3.77
N ASP A 23 24.10 -32.38 2.61
CA ASP A 23 23.36 -32.53 1.36
C ASP A 23 22.39 -33.71 1.51
N THR A 24 21.11 -33.42 1.65
CA THR A 24 20.05 -34.40 1.83
C THR A 24 20.01 -35.43 0.69
N ARG A 25 20.65 -35.16 -0.47
CA ARG A 25 20.82 -36.09 -1.57
C ARG A 25 21.77 -37.24 -1.23
N LEU A 26 22.73 -37.02 -0.33
CA LEU A 26 23.64 -38.05 0.11
C LEU A 26 23.01 -39.05 1.08
N LEU A 27 22.02 -38.60 1.89
CA LEU A 27 21.29 -39.44 2.84
C LEU A 27 20.05 -40.11 2.26
N LEU A 28 19.44 -39.50 1.26
CA LEU A 28 18.17 -39.95 0.66
C LEU A 28 18.32 -40.39 -0.80
N GLY A 29 19.53 -40.36 -1.38
CA GLY A 29 19.80 -40.68 -2.79
C GLY A 29 19.14 -41.98 -3.27
N PRO A 30 19.24 -43.11 -2.53
CA PRO A 30 18.62 -44.36 -2.94
C PRO A 30 17.11 -44.43 -2.67
N LEU A 31 16.57 -43.55 -1.81
CA LEU A 31 15.16 -43.51 -1.46
C LEU A 31 14.41 -42.45 -2.25
N ALA A 32 15.07 -41.36 -2.63
CA ALA A 32 14.47 -40.29 -3.44
C ALA A 32 14.06 -40.74 -4.84
N GLU A 33 14.78 -41.74 -5.41
CA GLU A 33 14.39 -42.33 -6.69
C GLU A 33 13.16 -43.25 -6.61
N ARG A 34 12.71 -43.61 -5.40
CA ARG A 34 11.58 -44.53 -5.18
C ARG A 34 10.28 -43.87 -4.67
N ILE A 35 10.33 -42.62 -4.26
CA ILE A 35 9.16 -41.88 -3.92
C ILE A 35 9.00 -40.81 -5.02
N PRO A 36 8.08 -40.98 -5.97
CA PRO A 36 7.71 -39.88 -6.82
C PRO A 36 7.04 -38.85 -5.86
N PHE A 37 7.76 -37.79 -5.57
CA PHE A 37 7.05 -36.57 -5.07
C PHE A 37 6.00 -36.31 -6.15
N PRO A 38 4.71 -36.19 -5.76
CA PRO A 38 3.75 -35.71 -6.73
C PRO A 38 4.33 -34.38 -7.23
N GLU A 39 4.71 -34.35 -8.51
CA GLU A 39 4.87 -33.06 -9.18
C GLU A 39 3.59 -32.31 -8.85
N SER A 40 3.70 -31.25 -8.07
CA SER A 40 2.58 -30.33 -7.96
C SER A 40 2.33 -29.92 -9.40
N GLU A 41 1.26 -30.41 -10.00
CA GLU A 41 0.79 -29.90 -11.27
C GLU A 41 0.63 -28.40 -11.06
N VAL A 42 1.60 -27.64 -11.54
CA VAL A 42 1.47 -26.19 -11.66
C VAL A 42 0.40 -26.01 -12.72
N THR A 43 -0.85 -25.97 -12.27
CA THR A 43 -1.97 -25.73 -13.15
C THR A 43 -1.74 -24.38 -13.81
N SER A 44 -1.57 -24.43 -15.14
CA SER A 44 -1.41 -23.23 -15.94
C SER A 44 -2.71 -22.44 -15.85
N LYS A 45 -2.69 -21.24 -15.27
CA LYS A 45 -3.86 -20.42 -15.03
C LYS A 45 -3.55 -18.95 -15.31
N ALA A 46 -4.47 -18.30 -16.03
CA ALA A 46 -4.50 -16.85 -16.11
C ALA A 46 -4.95 -16.26 -14.76
N VAL A 47 -4.36 -15.17 -14.37
CA VAL A 47 -4.77 -14.37 -13.21
C VAL A 47 -4.78 -12.92 -13.62
N LEU A 48 -5.95 -12.29 -13.58
CA LEU A 48 -6.09 -10.89 -13.92
C LEU A 48 -5.87 -10.03 -12.68
N SER A 49 -5.30 -8.86 -12.88
CA SER A 49 -5.26 -7.77 -11.90
C SER A 49 -5.68 -6.50 -12.60
N VAL A 50 -6.73 -5.85 -12.10
CA VAL A 50 -7.22 -4.57 -12.61
C VAL A 50 -6.99 -3.48 -11.57
N ASP A 51 -6.51 -2.33 -12.01
CA ASP A 51 -6.30 -1.16 -11.17
C ASP A 51 -6.56 0.15 -11.91
N GLY A 52 -6.61 1.27 -11.16
CA GLY A 52 -6.79 2.58 -11.75
C GLY A 52 -6.76 3.71 -10.73
N TYR A 53 -6.66 4.94 -11.25
CA TYR A 53 -6.66 6.17 -10.47
C TYR A 53 -7.24 7.32 -11.27
N VAL A 54 -7.58 8.41 -10.59
CA VAL A 54 -7.99 9.68 -11.24
C VAL A 54 -6.76 10.58 -11.39
N ASP A 55 -6.59 11.12 -12.60
CA ASP A 55 -5.60 12.17 -12.83
C ASP A 55 -6.12 13.49 -12.23
N GLU A 56 -5.49 13.96 -11.16
CA GLU A 56 -5.89 15.17 -10.44
C GLU A 56 -5.78 16.46 -11.29
N ALA A 57 -4.92 16.48 -12.30
CA ALA A 57 -4.79 17.65 -13.17
C ALA A 57 -6.10 18.00 -13.88
N SER A 58 -6.96 17.01 -14.08
CA SER A 58 -8.26 17.16 -14.75
C SER A 58 -9.43 17.54 -13.83
N LEU A 59 -9.28 17.43 -12.50
CA LEU A 59 -10.35 17.72 -11.53
C LEU A 59 -10.82 19.20 -11.54
N LYS A 60 -10.01 20.13 -12.03
CA LYS A 60 -10.29 21.56 -11.97
C LYS A 60 -11.24 22.07 -13.06
N GLU A 61 -11.57 21.25 -14.05
CA GLU A 61 -12.29 21.68 -15.26
C GLU A 61 -13.70 21.06 -15.43
N GLY A 62 -14.25 20.43 -14.38
CA GLY A 62 -15.55 19.73 -14.47
C GLY A 62 -15.49 18.44 -15.31
N ALA A 63 -14.28 17.95 -15.56
CA ALA A 63 -14.02 16.69 -16.21
C ALA A 63 -12.98 15.90 -15.40
N TYR A 64 -13.06 14.57 -15.46
CA TYR A 64 -12.11 13.68 -14.83
C TYR A 64 -11.48 12.78 -15.87
N THR A 65 -10.17 12.56 -15.74
CA THR A 65 -9.50 11.51 -16.48
C THR A 65 -9.18 10.35 -15.54
N ILE A 66 -9.80 9.21 -15.81
CA ILE A 66 -9.54 7.97 -15.09
C ILE A 66 -8.52 7.19 -15.89
N GLN A 67 -7.36 6.92 -15.31
CA GLN A 67 -6.36 6.03 -15.87
C GLN A 67 -6.54 4.66 -15.24
N TYR A 68 -6.58 3.60 -16.06
CA TYR A 68 -6.73 2.25 -15.54
C TYR A 68 -6.02 1.21 -16.41
N ALA A 69 -5.71 0.07 -15.83
CA ALA A 69 -5.00 -0.99 -16.50
C ALA A 69 -5.54 -2.36 -16.09
N VAL A 70 -5.43 -3.33 -16.99
CA VAL A 70 -5.55 -4.75 -16.67
C VAL A 70 -4.22 -5.42 -16.95
N SER A 71 -3.75 -6.26 -16.03
CA SER A 71 -2.51 -7.03 -16.13
C SER A 71 -2.80 -8.51 -15.98
N ASN A 72 -2.06 -9.35 -16.71
CA ASN A 72 -2.06 -10.78 -16.46
C ASN A 72 -0.86 -11.15 -15.56
N VAL A 73 -1.14 -11.38 -14.30
CA VAL A 73 -0.15 -11.77 -13.29
C VAL A 73 -0.08 -13.28 -13.06
N GLY A 74 -0.78 -14.05 -13.89
CA GLY A 74 -0.78 -15.51 -13.88
C GLY A 74 0.42 -16.13 -14.58
N ASN A 75 0.31 -17.42 -14.86
CA ASN A 75 1.31 -18.20 -15.58
C ASN A 75 0.78 -18.80 -16.90
N ALA A 76 -0.38 -18.36 -17.36
CA ALA A 76 -0.97 -18.67 -18.65
C ALA A 76 -1.51 -17.40 -19.31
N THR A 77 -1.58 -17.38 -20.63
CA THR A 77 -2.21 -16.31 -21.41
C THR A 77 -3.70 -16.22 -21.09
N ALA A 78 -4.20 -15.03 -20.88
CA ALA A 78 -5.63 -14.75 -20.74
C ALA A 78 -6.21 -14.40 -22.12
N GLU A 79 -7.25 -15.12 -22.55
CA GLU A 79 -7.89 -14.93 -23.85
C GLU A 79 -9.26 -14.23 -23.68
N ASN A 80 -9.58 -13.35 -24.62
CA ASN A 80 -10.86 -12.63 -24.66
C ASN A 80 -11.17 -11.89 -23.34
N VAL A 81 -10.21 -11.12 -22.85
CA VAL A 81 -10.36 -10.34 -21.62
C VAL A 81 -11.28 -9.15 -21.88
N THR A 82 -12.37 -9.07 -21.15
CA THR A 82 -13.25 -7.90 -21.11
C THR A 82 -12.88 -7.01 -19.96
N VAL A 83 -12.66 -5.71 -20.22
CA VAL A 83 -12.35 -4.69 -19.19
C VAL A 83 -13.46 -3.64 -19.24
N THR A 84 -14.14 -3.43 -18.11
CA THR A 84 -15.25 -2.48 -18.01
C THR A 84 -14.95 -1.44 -16.94
N ALA A 85 -15.16 -0.17 -17.26
CA ALA A 85 -15.14 0.93 -16.32
C ALA A 85 -16.57 1.48 -16.11
N VAL A 86 -16.99 1.49 -14.86
CA VAL A 86 -18.30 1.95 -14.40
C VAL A 86 -18.07 3.13 -13.47
N VAL A 87 -18.78 4.22 -13.66
CA VAL A 87 -18.78 5.41 -12.79
C VAL A 87 -20.20 5.64 -12.30
N ASP A 88 -20.40 5.72 -10.98
CA ASP A 88 -21.70 5.92 -10.33
C ASP A 88 -22.78 4.92 -10.76
N GLY A 89 -22.37 3.69 -11.08
CA GLY A 89 -23.25 2.63 -11.53
C GLY A 89 -23.55 2.64 -13.04
N GLU A 90 -23.06 3.63 -13.78
CA GLU A 90 -23.21 3.70 -15.23
C GLU A 90 -21.92 3.21 -15.94
N SER A 91 -22.09 2.35 -16.96
CA SER A 91 -20.97 1.87 -17.76
C SER A 91 -20.51 2.95 -18.74
N HIS A 92 -19.27 3.40 -18.59
CA HIS A 92 -18.68 4.44 -19.44
C HIS A 92 -17.75 3.88 -20.51
N ALA A 93 -17.11 2.75 -20.27
CA ALA A 93 -16.21 2.12 -21.23
C ALA A 93 -16.20 0.60 -21.07
N THR A 94 -16.12 -0.09 -22.19
CA THR A 94 -15.88 -1.54 -22.24
C THR A 94 -14.89 -1.83 -23.35
N HIS A 95 -13.80 -2.53 -23.01
CA HIS A 95 -12.75 -2.91 -23.93
C HIS A 95 -12.65 -4.43 -24.01
N LEU A 96 -12.35 -4.94 -25.19
CA LEU A 96 -12.06 -6.35 -25.43
C LEU A 96 -10.59 -6.50 -25.84
N VAL A 97 -9.84 -7.24 -25.05
CA VAL A 97 -8.45 -7.63 -25.33
C VAL A 97 -8.46 -9.06 -25.78
N SER A 98 -8.12 -9.30 -27.05
CA SER A 98 -8.19 -10.65 -27.63
C SER A 98 -7.27 -11.64 -26.90
N SER A 99 -6.08 -11.19 -26.49
CA SER A 99 -5.10 -11.99 -25.79
C SER A 99 -4.21 -11.09 -24.92
N LEU A 100 -3.95 -11.49 -23.70
CA LEU A 100 -3.05 -10.82 -22.75
C LEU A 100 -2.04 -11.84 -22.23
N SER A 101 -0.79 -11.75 -22.72
CA SER A 101 0.27 -12.68 -22.35
C SER A 101 0.65 -12.56 -20.87
N VAL A 102 1.38 -13.52 -20.36
CA VAL A 102 1.93 -13.50 -19.00
C VAL A 102 2.81 -12.25 -18.81
N SER A 103 2.57 -11.51 -17.74
CA SER A 103 3.25 -10.25 -17.38
C SER A 103 2.95 -9.07 -18.31
N ASP A 104 2.04 -9.20 -19.27
CA ASP A 104 1.59 -8.08 -20.10
C ASP A 104 0.47 -7.29 -19.42
N SER A 105 0.32 -6.02 -19.83
CA SER A 105 -0.71 -5.11 -19.37
C SER A 105 -1.33 -4.33 -20.52
N ALA A 106 -2.63 -4.06 -20.43
CA ALA A 106 -3.34 -3.16 -21.32
C ALA A 106 -3.80 -1.93 -20.53
N ASN A 107 -3.45 -0.73 -21.02
CA ASN A 107 -3.70 0.54 -20.35
C ASN A 107 -4.78 1.33 -21.08
N TYR A 108 -5.63 2.02 -20.32
CA TYR A 108 -6.76 2.78 -20.81
C TYR A 108 -6.87 4.13 -20.12
N SER A 109 -7.50 5.07 -20.81
CA SER A 109 -7.85 6.38 -20.30
C SER A 109 -9.34 6.65 -20.59
N LEU A 110 -10.09 7.05 -19.58
CA LEU A 110 -11.49 7.45 -19.69
C LEU A 110 -11.65 8.89 -19.23
N VAL A 111 -12.23 9.73 -20.08
CA VAL A 111 -12.61 11.10 -19.73
C VAL A 111 -14.09 11.11 -19.38
N VAL A 112 -14.42 11.45 -18.13
CA VAL A 112 -15.80 11.69 -17.67
C VAL A 112 -16.03 13.19 -17.68
N SER A 113 -16.82 13.69 -18.62
CA SER A 113 -17.14 15.11 -18.78
C SER A 113 -18.40 15.48 -18.02
N ASN A 114 -18.55 16.75 -17.66
CA ASN A 114 -19.69 17.31 -16.92
C ASN A 114 -19.94 16.64 -15.58
N ALA A 115 -18.88 16.16 -14.95
CA ALA A 115 -18.96 15.59 -13.63
C ALA A 115 -19.38 16.64 -12.61
N SER A 116 -20.32 16.27 -11.75
CA SER A 116 -20.77 17.14 -10.66
C SER A 116 -19.71 17.24 -9.57
N TYR A 117 -19.81 18.29 -8.73
CA TYR A 117 -19.01 18.43 -7.49
C TYR A 117 -19.50 17.43 -6.43
N ALA A 118 -19.54 16.16 -6.76
CA ALA A 118 -20.00 15.09 -5.89
C ALA A 118 -18.90 14.05 -5.71
N LEU A 119 -19.06 13.23 -4.69
CA LEU A 119 -18.26 12.02 -4.56
C LEU A 119 -18.71 11.05 -5.67
N HIS A 120 -17.77 10.62 -6.48
CA HIS A 120 -17.99 9.65 -7.55
C HIS A 120 -17.37 8.32 -7.16
N VAL A 121 -18.03 7.22 -7.52
CA VAL A 121 -17.53 5.85 -7.31
C VAL A 121 -17.16 5.26 -8.65
N VAL A 122 -15.89 4.85 -8.79
CA VAL A 122 -15.40 4.11 -9.96
C VAL A 122 -15.29 2.64 -9.61
N SER A 123 -15.80 1.80 -10.48
CA SER A 123 -15.66 0.35 -10.42
C SER A 123 -15.06 -0.16 -11.71
N LEU A 124 -13.91 -0.81 -11.60
CA LEU A 124 -13.18 -1.42 -12.70
C LEU A 124 -13.34 -2.93 -12.60
N GLN A 125 -13.69 -3.58 -13.70
CA GLN A 125 -13.84 -5.03 -13.76
C GLN A 125 -13.04 -5.56 -14.92
N ALA A 126 -12.32 -6.64 -14.71
CA ALA A 126 -11.67 -7.41 -15.77
C ALA A 126 -12.08 -8.86 -15.65
N SER A 127 -12.43 -9.50 -16.76
CA SER A 127 -12.82 -10.91 -16.76
C SER A 127 -12.49 -11.61 -18.08
N CYS A 128 -12.17 -12.89 -17.98
CA CYS A 128 -12.11 -13.83 -19.09
C CYS A 128 -12.74 -15.17 -18.65
N ALA A 129 -12.61 -16.24 -19.44
CA ALA A 129 -13.25 -17.51 -19.13
C ALA A 129 -12.93 -18.08 -17.75
N ASP A 130 -11.69 -17.92 -17.30
CA ASP A 130 -11.14 -18.61 -16.11
C ASP A 130 -10.63 -17.65 -15.02
N ALA A 131 -10.66 -16.32 -15.26
CA ALA A 131 -10.19 -15.33 -14.32
C ALA A 131 -11.05 -14.08 -14.33
N ALA A 132 -11.20 -13.47 -13.16
CA ALA A 132 -11.82 -12.16 -13.01
C ALA A 132 -11.14 -11.41 -11.89
N ASP A 133 -11.13 -10.08 -12.00
CA ASP A 133 -10.71 -9.18 -10.94
C ASP A 133 -11.59 -7.94 -10.91
N PHE A 134 -11.68 -7.33 -9.75
CA PHE A 134 -12.50 -6.16 -9.48
C PHE A 134 -11.76 -5.17 -8.61
N TYR A 135 -11.77 -3.91 -8.99
CA TYR A 135 -11.24 -2.82 -8.20
C TYR A 135 -12.23 -1.66 -8.14
N SER A 136 -12.41 -1.07 -6.98
CA SER A 136 -13.27 0.11 -6.82
C SER A 136 -12.59 1.16 -5.97
N PHE A 137 -12.76 2.43 -6.35
CA PHE A 137 -12.30 3.58 -5.61
C PHE A 137 -13.29 4.74 -5.77
N SER A 138 -13.18 5.73 -4.90
CA SER A 138 -14.01 6.92 -4.94
C SER A 138 -13.14 8.15 -5.17
N PHE A 139 -13.70 9.17 -5.83
CA PHE A 139 -13.08 10.46 -6.02
C PHE A 139 -14.12 11.58 -6.03
N GLY A 140 -13.70 12.82 -5.75
CA GLY A 140 -14.57 14.00 -5.79
C GLY A 140 -13.96 15.17 -6.54
N ALA A 141 -14.79 16.05 -7.11
CA ALA A 141 -14.35 17.22 -7.88
C ALA A 141 -13.63 18.27 -7.03
N GLU A 142 -14.11 18.45 -5.81
CA GLU A 142 -13.44 19.23 -4.77
C GLU A 142 -13.30 18.32 -3.57
N VAL A 143 -12.15 17.67 -3.47
CA VAL A 143 -11.82 17.01 -2.20
C VAL A 143 -11.56 18.11 -1.20
N PRO A 144 -12.39 18.24 -0.14
CA PRO A 144 -12.08 19.19 0.92
C PRO A 144 -10.68 18.91 1.44
N ARG A 145 -9.83 19.92 1.45
CA ARG A 145 -8.43 19.78 1.88
C ARG A 145 -8.30 19.80 3.40
N THR A 146 -9.33 19.38 4.09
CA THR A 146 -9.40 19.30 5.55
C THR A 146 -10.03 17.99 5.96
N PHE A 147 -9.91 17.61 7.21
CA PHE A 147 -10.65 16.48 7.75
C PHE A 147 -12.15 16.64 7.48
N SER A 148 -12.77 15.60 6.98
CA SER A 148 -14.20 15.56 6.67
C SER A 148 -14.90 14.49 7.53
N ASP A 149 -16.11 14.79 7.98
CA ASP A 149 -17.00 13.80 8.61
C ASP A 149 -17.46 12.70 7.62
N ASN A 150 -17.20 12.88 6.34
CA ASN A 150 -17.45 11.86 5.33
C ASN A 150 -16.25 10.91 5.21
N PRO A 151 -16.37 9.65 5.69
CA PRO A 151 -15.29 8.67 5.64
C PRO A 151 -14.72 8.40 4.25
N GLU A 152 -15.56 8.52 3.22
CA GLU A 152 -15.14 8.29 1.82
C GLU A 152 -14.16 9.38 1.35
N MET A 153 -14.30 10.60 1.85
CA MET A 153 -13.45 11.72 1.45
C MET A 153 -12.02 11.55 1.97
N VAL A 154 -11.83 11.17 3.23
CA VAL A 154 -10.49 11.03 3.81
C VAL A 154 -9.70 9.88 3.18
N LYS A 155 -10.36 8.83 2.72
CA LYS A 155 -9.72 7.71 2.01
C LYS A 155 -9.03 8.16 0.72
N LEU A 156 -9.51 9.22 0.08
CA LEU A 156 -8.96 9.72 -1.17
C LEU A 156 -7.52 10.24 -1.03
N PHE A 157 -7.12 10.67 0.14
CA PHE A 157 -5.77 11.20 0.37
C PHE A 157 -4.69 10.11 0.32
N VAL A 158 -5.01 8.86 0.68
CA VAL A 158 -4.08 7.74 0.60
C VAL A 158 -4.06 7.21 -0.83
N THR A 159 -2.99 7.51 -1.57
CA THR A 159 -2.89 7.30 -3.02
C THR A 159 -1.75 6.33 -3.40
N PRO A 160 -1.86 5.02 -3.07
CA PRO A 160 -0.80 4.05 -3.30
C PRO A 160 -0.47 3.79 -4.77
N ARG A 161 -1.37 4.16 -5.69
CA ARG A 161 -1.22 3.94 -7.13
C ARG A 161 -0.78 5.19 -7.89
N GLU A 162 -0.62 6.29 -7.18
CA GLU A 162 -0.09 7.53 -7.75
C GLU A 162 1.33 7.29 -8.30
N PRO A 163 1.59 7.58 -9.58
CA PRO A 163 2.89 7.28 -10.20
C PRO A 163 4.09 7.85 -9.46
N SER A 164 3.98 9.05 -8.90
CA SER A 164 5.06 9.67 -8.12
C SER A 164 5.33 8.96 -6.79
N VAL A 165 4.29 8.40 -6.16
CA VAL A 165 4.40 7.60 -4.93
C VAL A 165 5.06 6.26 -5.24
N ILE A 166 4.66 5.60 -6.34
CA ILE A 166 5.27 4.34 -6.80
C ILE A 166 6.74 4.56 -7.13
N ALA A 167 7.06 5.58 -7.94
CA ALA A 167 8.43 5.89 -8.32
C ALA A 167 9.31 6.19 -7.09
N LEU A 168 8.79 6.94 -6.12
CA LEU A 168 9.48 7.22 -4.88
C LEU A 168 9.72 5.95 -4.06
N LYS A 169 8.72 5.09 -3.91
CA LYS A 169 8.87 3.80 -3.24
C LYS A 169 9.96 2.96 -3.90
N ASP A 170 9.95 2.86 -5.24
CA ASP A 170 10.96 2.10 -5.99
C ASP A 170 12.35 2.71 -5.85
N GLU A 171 12.49 4.03 -5.86
CA GLU A 171 13.76 4.74 -5.58
C GLU A 171 14.30 4.38 -4.20
N ILE A 172 13.48 4.50 -3.14
CA ILE A 172 13.90 4.22 -1.76
C ILE A 172 14.35 2.77 -1.60
N LEU A 173 13.63 1.83 -2.21
CA LEU A 173 13.88 0.40 -2.04
C LEU A 173 14.85 -0.19 -3.09
N SER A 174 15.30 0.61 -4.08
CA SER A 174 16.31 0.20 -5.05
C SER A 174 17.65 -0.09 -4.40
N ASP A 175 18.01 0.70 -3.40
CA ASP A 175 19.17 0.44 -2.55
C ASP A 175 18.84 -0.70 -1.59
N LYS A 176 19.47 -1.86 -1.80
CA LYS A 176 19.33 -3.01 -0.89
C LYS A 176 19.93 -2.69 0.48
N LEU A 177 19.23 -1.85 1.23
CA LEU A 177 19.61 -1.52 2.59
C LEU A 177 19.47 -2.77 3.48
N PRO A 178 20.33 -2.97 4.47
CA PRO A 178 20.24 -4.08 5.42
C PRO A 178 19.12 -3.88 6.45
N VAL A 179 18.12 -3.09 6.11
CA VAL A 179 16.97 -2.75 6.96
C VAL A 179 15.67 -3.24 6.30
N LYS A 180 14.64 -3.43 7.09
CA LYS A 180 13.31 -3.78 6.57
C LYS A 180 12.74 -2.62 5.75
N ASP A 181 12.00 -2.94 4.69
CA ASP A 181 11.40 -1.95 3.78
C ASP A 181 10.61 -0.87 4.53
N TRP A 182 9.81 -1.26 5.52
CA TRP A 182 9.02 -0.31 6.29
C TRP A 182 9.88 0.70 7.08
N ILE A 183 11.08 0.29 7.52
CA ILE A 183 12.05 1.20 8.18
C ILE A 183 12.61 2.16 7.14
N ALA A 184 13.01 1.65 5.96
CA ALA A 184 13.57 2.47 4.90
C ALA A 184 12.57 3.55 4.45
N LEU A 185 11.32 3.16 4.20
CA LEU A 185 10.25 4.06 3.78
C LEU A 185 9.99 5.14 4.84
N ARG A 186 9.83 4.73 6.11
CA ARG A 186 9.61 5.67 7.21
C ARG A 186 10.77 6.64 7.40
N ASP A 187 11.99 6.12 7.44
CA ASP A 187 13.19 6.93 7.64
C ASP A 187 13.40 7.92 6.50
N TRP A 188 13.05 7.50 5.28
CA TRP A 188 13.12 8.41 4.15
C TRP A 188 12.14 9.58 4.31
N VAL A 189 10.89 9.32 4.66
CA VAL A 189 9.88 10.36 4.91
C VAL A 189 10.36 11.32 5.98
N GLY A 190 10.76 10.82 7.15
CA GLY A 190 11.22 11.66 8.25
C GLY A 190 12.51 12.47 7.98
N LYS A 191 13.33 12.04 7.00
CA LYS A 191 14.57 12.74 6.63
C LYS A 191 14.43 13.73 5.49
N ASN A 192 13.50 13.46 4.55
CA ASN A 192 13.45 14.17 3.28
C ASN A 192 12.23 15.08 3.14
N ILE A 193 11.26 14.96 4.04
CA ILE A 193 10.13 15.90 4.13
C ILE A 193 10.41 16.85 5.28
N GLN A 194 10.30 18.15 5.03
CA GLN A 194 10.47 19.18 6.04
C GLN A 194 9.12 19.50 6.68
N TYR A 195 9.02 19.43 8.00
CA TYR A 195 7.81 19.85 8.69
C TYR A 195 7.59 21.36 8.51
N LYS A 196 6.40 21.71 8.05
CA LYS A 196 5.91 23.10 7.93
C LYS A 196 4.40 23.10 8.10
N ASP A 197 3.92 24.05 8.87
CA ASP A 197 2.48 24.29 9.05
C ASP A 197 1.84 24.73 7.72
N ASP A 198 0.59 24.35 7.49
CA ASP A 198 -0.19 24.66 6.30
C ASP A 198 -0.28 26.15 5.99
N GLU A 199 -0.41 27.00 7.00
CA GLU A 199 -0.44 28.44 6.82
C GLU A 199 0.84 28.96 6.13
N VAL A 200 1.98 28.31 6.36
CA VAL A 200 3.25 28.67 5.74
C VAL A 200 3.35 28.15 4.30
N VAL A 201 2.80 26.96 4.04
CA VAL A 201 2.92 26.31 2.72
C VAL A 201 1.79 26.75 1.78
N HIS A 202 0.56 26.78 2.31
CA HIS A 202 -0.67 26.95 1.53
C HIS A 202 -1.42 28.26 1.81
N GLY A 203 -1.03 29.00 2.86
CA GLY A 203 -1.71 30.26 3.25
C GLY A 203 -3.07 30.05 3.90
N VAL A 204 -3.37 28.83 4.36
CA VAL A 204 -4.61 28.45 5.07
C VAL A 204 -4.27 27.66 6.31
N GLY A 205 -5.17 27.62 7.30
CA GLY A 205 -4.88 26.99 8.58
C GLY A 205 -4.97 25.47 8.61
N GLU A 206 -5.46 24.84 7.53
CA GLU A 206 -5.58 23.38 7.39
C GLU A 206 -5.64 23.03 5.92
N TYR A 207 -4.75 22.18 5.42
CA TYR A 207 -4.69 21.76 4.04
C TYR A 207 -4.03 20.39 3.88
N TRP A 208 -4.82 19.36 3.80
CA TRP A 208 -4.35 18.00 3.57
C TRP A 208 -3.80 17.81 2.15
N GLN A 209 -2.56 17.42 2.03
CA GLN A 209 -1.91 17.15 0.75
C GLN A 209 -2.17 15.71 0.31
N PHE A 210 -2.33 15.52 -0.99
CA PHE A 210 -2.15 14.19 -1.57
C PHE A 210 -0.68 13.79 -1.54
N GLY A 211 -0.40 12.46 -1.52
CA GLY A 211 0.97 11.97 -1.48
C GLY A 211 1.89 12.60 -2.55
N LYS A 212 1.40 12.84 -3.77
CA LYS A 212 2.19 13.48 -4.83
C LYS A 212 2.57 14.93 -4.53
N GLU A 213 1.71 15.67 -3.84
CA GLU A 213 1.98 17.06 -3.46
C GLU A 213 3.12 17.09 -2.43
N THR A 214 3.04 16.22 -1.41
CA THR A 214 4.11 16.08 -0.41
C THR A 214 5.42 15.62 -1.05
N VAL A 215 5.39 14.67 -2.00
CA VAL A 215 6.56 14.25 -2.78
C VAL A 215 7.17 15.42 -3.54
N SER A 216 6.35 16.25 -4.18
CA SER A 216 6.81 17.39 -5.00
C SER A 216 7.31 18.54 -4.14
N LEU A 217 6.58 18.92 -3.11
CA LEU A 217 6.87 20.08 -2.25
C LEU A 217 8.01 19.81 -1.26
N ARG A 218 8.19 18.54 -0.87
CA ARG A 218 9.14 18.13 0.19
C ARG A 218 8.85 18.81 1.53
N THR A 219 7.61 19.24 1.72
CA THR A 219 7.13 19.85 2.96
C THR A 219 5.71 19.39 3.23
N GLY A 220 5.31 19.43 4.49
CA GLY A 220 3.97 19.16 4.96
C GLY A 220 3.94 19.16 6.48
N ASP A 221 2.78 18.98 7.07
CA ASP A 221 2.62 18.82 8.50
C ASP A 221 2.23 17.38 8.89
N CYS A 222 1.58 17.15 10.03
CA CYS A 222 1.49 15.81 10.60
C CYS A 222 0.71 14.82 9.72
N GLU A 223 -0.43 15.23 9.16
CA GLU A 223 -1.24 14.35 8.32
C GLU A 223 -0.60 14.10 6.96
N ASP A 224 0.10 15.09 6.38
CA ASP A 224 0.78 14.94 5.10
C ASP A 224 1.88 13.87 5.16
N PHE A 225 2.66 13.90 6.27
CA PHE A 225 3.66 12.85 6.55
C PHE A 225 3.00 11.48 6.71
N ALA A 226 1.90 11.40 7.43
CA ALA A 226 1.20 10.14 7.70
C ALA A 226 0.53 9.60 6.43
N ILE A 227 -0.11 10.46 5.63
CA ILE A 227 -0.74 10.13 4.34
C ILE A 227 0.31 9.60 3.36
N LEU A 228 1.44 10.32 3.20
CA LEU A 228 2.53 9.88 2.31
C LEU A 228 3.09 8.53 2.76
N LEU A 229 3.39 8.36 4.05
CA LEU A 229 3.95 7.11 4.56
C LEU A 229 2.97 5.94 4.40
N CYS A 230 1.70 6.13 4.69
CA CYS A 230 0.66 5.13 4.48
C CYS A 230 0.55 4.76 2.97
N SER A 231 0.58 5.76 2.09
CA SER A 231 0.55 5.56 0.64
C SER A 231 1.76 4.73 0.16
N LEU A 232 2.97 5.01 0.68
CA LEU A 232 4.18 4.25 0.37
C LEU A 232 4.10 2.79 0.85
N PHE A 233 3.58 2.54 2.06
CA PHE A 233 3.38 1.19 2.56
C PHE A 233 2.38 0.42 1.72
N ARG A 234 1.24 1.04 1.39
CA ARG A 234 0.24 0.45 0.51
C ARG A 234 0.80 0.18 -0.89
N ALA A 235 1.58 1.11 -1.45
CA ALA A 235 2.28 0.93 -2.73
C ALA A 235 3.33 -0.20 -2.68
N ASN A 236 3.88 -0.51 -1.51
CA ASN A 236 4.80 -1.63 -1.28
C ASN A 236 4.07 -2.97 -1.00
N GLY A 237 2.75 -3.02 -1.18
CA GLY A 237 1.97 -4.25 -1.05
C GLY A 237 1.52 -4.58 0.38
N VAL A 238 1.67 -3.67 1.36
CA VAL A 238 1.07 -3.86 2.68
C VAL A 238 -0.45 -3.88 2.54
N SER A 239 -1.12 -4.88 3.11
CA SER A 239 -2.57 -5.02 3.05
C SER A 239 -3.29 -3.79 3.61
N ALA A 240 -4.49 -3.48 3.09
CA ALA A 240 -5.36 -2.47 3.66
C ALA A 240 -5.78 -2.81 5.11
N ASP A 241 -5.80 -4.09 5.45
CA ASP A 241 -6.09 -4.55 6.81
C ASP A 241 -4.92 -4.31 7.78
N ASP A 242 -3.73 -3.99 7.27
CA ASP A 242 -2.49 -3.96 8.04
C ASP A 242 -1.85 -2.57 8.17
N VAL A 243 -2.41 -1.51 7.56
CA VAL A 243 -1.85 -0.17 7.69
C VAL A 243 -2.91 0.92 7.59
N TYR A 244 -2.78 1.94 8.46
CA TYR A 244 -3.69 3.07 8.55
C TYR A 244 -2.96 4.37 8.86
N VAL A 245 -3.45 5.47 8.31
CA VAL A 245 -3.30 6.80 8.91
C VAL A 245 -4.21 6.85 10.13
N VAL A 246 -3.68 7.29 11.25
CA VAL A 246 -4.45 7.52 12.48
C VAL A 246 -4.50 9.01 12.75
N VAL A 247 -5.70 9.54 12.96
CA VAL A 247 -5.93 10.91 13.43
C VAL A 247 -6.44 10.86 14.85
N GLY A 248 -5.85 11.67 15.69
CA GLY A 248 -6.17 11.69 17.10
C GLY A 248 -5.73 12.96 17.79
N ARG A 249 -5.50 12.86 19.09
CA ARG A 249 -5.03 13.97 19.94
C ARG A 249 -3.86 13.53 20.77
N ASN A 250 -2.95 14.46 21.01
CA ASN A 250 -1.89 14.35 22.00
C ASN A 250 -1.92 15.56 22.94
N ALA A 251 -0.93 15.69 23.83
CA ALA A 251 -0.86 16.80 24.78
C ALA A 251 -0.73 18.19 24.12
N LYS A 252 -0.36 18.24 22.82
CA LYS A 252 -0.17 19.48 22.06
C LYS A 252 -1.40 19.84 21.20
N GLY A 253 -2.35 18.91 20.99
CA GLY A 253 -3.52 19.11 20.16
C GLY A 253 -3.84 17.94 19.24
N TYR A 254 -4.44 18.22 18.09
CA TYR A 254 -4.66 17.22 17.05
C TYR A 254 -3.33 16.78 16.46
N HIS A 255 -3.28 15.50 16.07
CA HIS A 255 -2.07 14.88 15.53
C HIS A 255 -2.41 13.70 14.65
N ALA A 256 -1.58 13.45 13.63
CA ALA A 256 -1.69 12.30 12.76
C ALA A 256 -0.39 11.48 12.77
N TRP A 257 -0.54 10.15 12.72
CA TRP A 257 0.55 9.18 12.68
C TRP A 257 0.16 7.95 11.86
N VAL A 258 1.06 6.99 11.70
CA VAL A 258 0.76 5.73 11.00
C VAL A 258 0.72 4.57 11.99
N ARG A 259 -0.26 3.70 11.82
CA ARG A 259 -0.36 2.41 12.51
C ARG A 259 -0.20 1.27 11.50
N ILE A 260 0.68 0.33 11.80
CA ILE A 260 1.00 -0.79 10.91
C ILE A 260 1.07 -2.11 11.66
N ASN A 261 0.56 -3.18 11.05
CA ASN A 261 0.72 -4.56 11.52
C ASN A 261 1.96 -5.17 10.88
N LEU A 262 2.92 -5.57 11.70
CA LEU A 262 4.17 -6.20 11.29
C LEU A 262 4.13 -7.73 11.41
N GLY A 263 2.96 -8.31 11.26
CA GLY A 263 2.74 -9.75 11.28
C GLY A 263 2.92 -10.34 12.69
N THR A 264 3.86 -11.25 12.84
CA THR A 264 4.10 -11.93 14.12
C THR A 264 4.54 -11.02 15.26
N ILE A 265 4.98 -9.80 14.95
CA ILE A 265 5.40 -8.80 15.94
C ILE A 265 4.20 -7.96 16.40
N GLY A 266 3.09 -7.98 15.65
CA GLY A 266 1.85 -7.27 15.97
C GLY A 266 1.79 -5.84 15.44
N TRP A 267 0.90 -5.05 16.03
CA TRP A 267 0.64 -3.67 15.64
C TRP A 267 1.61 -2.69 16.26
N TYR A 268 2.02 -1.69 15.46
CA TYR A 268 2.91 -0.60 15.87
C TYR A 268 2.39 0.73 15.40
N ASN A 269 2.58 1.77 16.23
CA ASN A 269 2.39 3.15 15.84
C ASN A 269 3.73 3.75 15.45
N LEU A 270 3.80 4.36 14.28
CA LEU A 270 4.98 4.98 13.72
C LEU A 270 4.77 6.49 13.66
N GLU A 271 5.72 7.24 14.24
CA GLU A 271 5.79 8.68 14.09
C GLU A 271 6.63 9.02 12.84
N PRO A 272 6.00 9.50 11.75
CA PRO A 272 6.72 9.74 10.51
C PRO A 272 7.54 11.03 10.49
N GLN A 273 7.33 11.95 11.44
CA GLN A 273 8.02 13.25 11.50
C GLN A 273 9.37 13.19 12.20
N GLU A 274 9.64 12.17 13.00
CA GLU A 274 10.86 12.08 13.78
C GLU A 274 12.04 11.55 12.99
N ASN A 275 13.12 12.32 12.96
CA ASN A 275 14.38 11.92 12.38
C ASN A 275 15.03 10.76 13.14
N GLY A 276 15.07 9.59 12.53
CA GLY A 276 16.08 8.57 12.82
C GLY A 276 15.81 7.60 13.95
N MET A 277 14.74 7.73 14.72
CA MET A 277 14.28 6.69 15.64
C MET A 277 12.80 6.43 15.42
N ALA A 278 12.47 5.21 15.02
CA ALA A 278 11.14 4.73 15.20
C ALA A 278 10.82 4.84 16.68
N THR A 279 9.90 5.71 17.03
CA THR A 279 9.18 5.49 18.26
C THR A 279 8.27 4.29 17.98
N LEU A 280 8.90 3.11 17.97
CA LEU A 280 8.18 1.85 18.00
C LEU A 280 7.55 1.77 19.38
N VAL A 281 6.40 2.33 19.45
CA VAL A 281 5.60 2.22 20.66
C VAL A 281 4.52 1.24 20.30
N GLY A 282 4.48 0.10 21.00
CA GLY A 282 3.57 -1.01 20.72
C GLY A 282 2.10 -0.58 20.56
N ASP A 283 1.24 -1.53 20.30
CA ASP A 283 -0.18 -1.33 19.99
C ASP A 283 -0.92 -0.58 21.11
N PHE A 284 -0.92 0.75 21.02
CA PHE A 284 -1.76 1.56 21.88
C PHE A 284 -2.50 2.60 21.04
N LEU A 285 -3.75 2.29 20.80
CA LEU A 285 -4.73 3.29 20.41
C LEU A 285 -4.93 4.32 21.54
N THR A 286 -4.47 4.00 22.75
CA THR A 286 -4.52 4.83 23.94
C THR A 286 -3.23 4.73 24.74
N LEU A 287 -2.16 5.41 24.33
CA LEU A 287 -1.05 5.70 25.23
C LEU A 287 -1.35 6.90 26.08
N SER A 288 -0.70 6.95 27.25
CA SER A 288 -0.75 8.16 28.08
C SER A 288 -0.25 9.35 27.25
N GLY A 289 -1.17 10.16 26.76
CA GLY A 289 -0.90 11.31 25.92
C GLY A 289 -1.32 11.23 24.46
N PHE A 290 -1.70 10.06 23.94
CA PHE A 290 -2.27 9.93 22.60
C PHE A 290 -3.64 9.26 22.65
N GLN A 291 -4.62 9.85 22.01
CA GLN A 291 -5.98 9.33 21.88
C GLN A 291 -6.32 9.27 20.39
N ALA A 292 -6.41 8.07 19.84
CA ALA A 292 -6.88 7.87 18.47
C ALA A 292 -8.39 8.15 18.41
N LEU A 293 -8.81 8.88 17.38
CA LEU A 293 -10.21 9.19 17.09
C LEU A 293 -10.70 8.44 15.87
N TYR A 294 -9.88 8.36 14.82
CA TYR A 294 -10.19 7.65 13.58
C TYR A 294 -8.92 7.00 13.04
N GLN A 295 -9.12 5.99 12.20
CA GLN A 295 -8.05 5.49 11.33
C GLN A 295 -8.61 5.20 9.94
N PHE A 296 -7.80 5.43 8.92
CA PHE A 296 -8.20 5.21 7.52
C PHE A 296 -7.00 4.85 6.63
N ASN A 297 -7.31 4.28 5.48
CA ASN A 297 -6.41 4.12 4.35
C ASN A 297 -7.19 4.32 3.04
N ASP A 298 -6.63 3.92 1.90
CA ASP A 298 -7.29 4.01 0.58
C ASP A 298 -8.59 3.21 0.45
N GLN A 299 -8.85 2.24 1.34
CA GLN A 299 -9.99 1.33 1.25
C GLN A 299 -10.90 1.35 2.48
N GLN A 300 -10.37 1.65 3.64
CA GLN A 300 -11.07 1.47 4.91
C GLN A 300 -11.06 2.74 5.75
N PHE A 301 -12.13 2.92 6.52
CA PHE A 301 -12.26 3.96 7.54
C PHE A 301 -12.87 3.35 8.81
N HIS A 302 -12.29 3.66 9.96
CA HIS A 302 -12.79 3.21 11.25
C HIS A 302 -12.79 4.36 12.26
N GLN A 303 -13.95 4.65 12.83
CA GLN A 303 -14.05 5.50 14.01
C GLN A 303 -13.63 4.68 15.23
N ILE A 304 -12.79 5.24 16.10
CA ILE A 304 -12.19 4.56 17.24
C ILE A 304 -12.75 5.09 18.56
N GLY A 305 -12.90 6.41 18.69
CA GLY A 305 -13.33 7.09 19.91
C GLY A 305 -14.52 8.00 19.75
#